data_e5b5fe6bdca09ce1643e4a523fc8af77
#
_entry.id   e5b5fe6bdca09ce1643e4a523fc8af77
#
_cell.length_a   1.000
_cell.length_b   1.000
_cell.length_c   1.000
_cell.angle_alpha   90.00
_cell.angle_beta   90.00
_cell.angle_gamma   90.00
#
_symmetry.space_group_name_H-M   'P 1'
#
loop_
_entity.id
_entity.type
_entity.pdbx_description
1 polymer ?
#
loop_
_entity_poly.entity_id
_entity_poly.type
_entity_poly.pdbx_seq_one_letter_code
_entity_poly.pdbx_strand_id
1 'polypeptide(L)'
;MRYYIYALLILLSLSATACRGDDAEEAAVAEAEEVQHTMLYGIIADDYTTESGTIAQGETLGKILARYGVSAATVDRLDKAAKDVFPLRQIRAGRPYTAMFAQDSTGRRRDYFVYEKDVVEYVVFGFQNDSITISQGQKDVTIRRQMRSSVIESS
;
A
#
# COMPACT_ATOMS: atom_id res chain seq x y z
N MET A 1 -28.21 10.69 74.00
CA MET A 1 -27.26 9.59 73.72
C MET A 1 -27.28 9.10 72.22
N ARG A 2 -28.38 9.24 71.49
CA ARG A 2 -28.44 8.72 70.11
C ARG A 2 -27.65 9.54 69.12
N TYR A 3 -27.45 10.83 69.34
CA TYR A 3 -26.71 11.73 68.41
C TYR A 3 -25.17 11.58 68.48
N TYR A 4 -24.64 11.12 69.64
CA TYR A 4 -23.20 10.88 69.80
C TYR A 4 -22.73 9.64 69.00
N ILE A 5 -23.62 8.67 68.80
CA ILE A 5 -23.32 7.45 68.02
C ILE A 5 -23.18 7.82 66.53
N TYR A 6 -24.02 8.71 66.01
CA TYR A 6 -23.92 9.16 64.60
C TYR A 6 -22.72 10.05 64.41
N ALA A 7 -22.39 10.90 65.40
CA ALA A 7 -21.17 11.72 65.27
C ALA A 7 -19.90 10.86 65.33
N LEU A 8 -19.87 9.79 66.09
CA LEU A 8 -18.75 8.85 66.15
C LEU A 8 -18.62 8.03 64.85
N LEU A 9 -19.72 7.65 64.23
CA LEU A 9 -19.74 6.94 62.93
C LEU A 9 -19.30 7.83 61.76
N ILE A 10 -19.62 9.12 61.79
CA ILE A 10 -19.17 10.08 60.77
C ILE A 10 -17.66 10.38 60.91
N LEU A 11 -17.13 10.38 62.15
CA LEU A 11 -15.68 10.61 62.33
C LEU A 11 -14.81 9.41 61.93
N LEU A 12 -15.38 8.20 61.90
CA LEU A 12 -14.66 6.99 61.52
C LEU A 12 -14.64 6.76 59.98
N SER A 13 -15.46 7.48 59.21
CA SER A 13 -15.51 7.39 57.75
C SER A 13 -14.56 8.30 57.02
N LEU A 14 -13.80 9.18 57.72
CA LEU A 14 -12.95 10.20 57.11
C LEU A 14 -11.46 9.83 57.04
N SER A 15 -11.07 8.60 57.43
CA SER A 15 -9.65 8.22 57.53
C SER A 15 -9.23 7.14 56.52
N ALA A 16 -10.00 6.92 55.43
CA ALA A 16 -9.68 5.91 54.42
C ALA A 16 -9.49 6.50 53.01
N THR A 17 -9.03 7.76 52.88
CA THR A 17 -8.78 8.35 51.58
C THR A 17 -7.39 9.03 51.54
N ALA A 18 -6.36 8.23 51.81
CA ALA A 18 -4.99 8.63 51.52
C ALA A 18 -4.19 7.37 51.19
N CYS A 19 -3.85 7.22 49.94
CA CYS A 19 -2.95 6.33 49.24
C CYS A 19 -3.66 5.60 48.11
N ARG A 20 -3.93 6.31 47.02
CA ARG A 20 -4.02 5.73 45.70
C ARG A 20 -3.62 6.82 44.69
N GLY A 21 -2.39 7.24 44.82
CA GLY A 21 -1.71 7.97 43.77
C GLY A 21 -0.90 7.00 42.94
N ASP A 22 -0.86 7.23 41.69
CA ASP A 22 0.23 7.01 40.77
C ASP A 22 0.42 5.69 40.03
N ASP A 23 -0.41 4.66 40.21
CA ASP A 23 -0.20 3.43 39.43
C ASP A 23 -1.30 3.12 38.39
N ALA A 24 -2.15 4.08 38.05
CA ALA A 24 -3.24 3.86 37.09
C ALA A 24 -3.09 4.61 35.74
N GLU A 25 -1.99 5.32 35.51
CA GLU A 25 -1.77 6.06 34.26
C GLU A 25 -0.75 5.37 33.33
N GLU A 26 -0.11 4.31 33.80
CA GLU A 26 0.89 3.55 33.00
C GLU A 26 0.32 2.31 32.29
N ALA A 27 -0.96 2.04 32.44
CA ALA A 27 -1.61 0.87 31.80
C ALA A 27 -2.50 1.22 30.60
N ALA A 28 -2.43 2.44 30.07
CA ALA A 28 -3.20 2.88 28.89
C ALA A 28 -2.32 3.35 27.74
N VAL A 29 -1.06 2.96 27.70
CA VAL A 29 -0.36 2.87 26.42
C VAL A 29 -0.80 1.55 25.82
N ALA A 30 -2.03 1.53 25.29
CA ALA A 30 -2.43 0.52 24.35
C ALA A 30 -1.37 0.54 23.25
N GLU A 31 -0.57 -0.51 23.22
CA GLU A 31 0.28 -0.90 22.11
C GLU A 31 -0.61 -0.81 20.87
N ALA A 32 -0.53 0.31 20.17
CA ALA A 32 -1.12 0.43 18.85
C ALA A 32 -0.34 -0.61 18.03
N GLU A 33 -0.94 -1.76 17.81
CA GLU A 33 -0.47 -2.77 16.88
C GLU A 33 -0.28 -2.04 15.56
N GLU A 34 0.98 -1.76 15.23
CA GLU A 34 1.36 -1.12 13.98
C GLU A 34 1.03 -2.12 12.89
N VAL A 35 -0.15 -1.99 12.30
CA VAL A 35 -0.60 -2.82 11.19
C VAL A 35 0.38 -2.58 10.06
N GLN A 36 1.30 -3.51 9.86
CA GLN A 36 2.27 -3.45 8.77
C GLN A 36 1.55 -3.77 7.47
N HIS A 37 1.21 -2.73 6.72
CA HIS A 37 0.64 -2.87 5.39
C HIS A 37 1.71 -3.22 4.35
N THR A 38 1.39 -4.18 3.49
CA THR A 38 2.23 -4.50 2.35
C THR A 38 2.10 -3.41 1.29
N MET A 39 3.17 -2.65 1.07
CA MET A 39 3.20 -1.61 0.05
C MET A 39 3.77 -2.15 -1.27
N LEU A 40 3.03 -2.02 -2.36
CA LEU A 40 3.47 -2.40 -3.70
C LEU A 40 3.21 -1.23 -4.67
N TYR A 41 4.27 -0.69 -5.27
CA TYR A 41 4.22 0.48 -6.16
C TYR A 41 3.54 1.71 -5.53
N GLY A 42 3.71 1.92 -4.23
CA GLY A 42 3.06 3.01 -3.51
C GLY A 42 1.57 2.80 -3.22
N ILE A 43 1.06 1.59 -3.44
CA ILE A 43 -0.32 1.19 -3.17
C ILE A 43 -0.33 0.21 -1.99
N ILE A 44 -1.28 0.35 -1.05
CA ILE A 44 -1.52 -0.67 -0.03
C ILE A 44 -2.10 -1.89 -0.74
N ALA A 45 -1.34 -2.99 -0.75
CA ALA A 45 -1.64 -4.16 -1.57
C ALA A 45 -2.45 -5.25 -0.84
N ASP A 46 -2.71 -5.09 0.45
CA ASP A 46 -3.32 -6.12 1.30
C ASP A 46 -4.69 -6.60 0.79
N ASP A 47 -5.47 -5.69 0.18
CA ASP A 47 -6.81 -5.98 -0.35
C ASP A 47 -6.82 -6.34 -1.84
N TYR A 48 -5.63 -6.51 -2.46
CA TYR A 48 -5.51 -6.74 -3.89
C TYR A 48 -4.93 -8.11 -4.21
N THR A 49 -5.54 -8.77 -5.19
CA THR A 49 -4.90 -9.89 -5.90
C THR A 49 -4.09 -9.34 -7.06
N THR A 50 -2.86 -9.80 -7.24
CA THR A 50 -1.96 -9.31 -8.29
C THR A 50 -1.73 -10.37 -9.37
N GLU A 51 -1.69 -9.94 -10.63
CA GLU A 51 -1.25 -10.74 -11.77
C GLU A 51 -0.13 -10.02 -12.50
N SER A 52 1.01 -10.66 -12.61
CA SER A 52 2.17 -10.11 -13.31
C SER A 52 2.38 -10.77 -14.67
N GLY A 53 2.91 -9.99 -15.61
CA GLY A 53 3.24 -10.48 -16.94
C GLY A 53 4.36 -9.66 -17.58
N THR A 54 4.71 -10.03 -18.81
CA THR A 54 5.70 -9.32 -19.63
C THR A 54 5.06 -8.93 -20.95
N ILE A 55 5.31 -7.71 -21.42
CA ILE A 55 4.78 -7.21 -22.69
C ILE A 55 5.44 -7.95 -23.85
N ALA A 56 4.64 -8.58 -24.68
CA ALA A 56 5.12 -9.30 -25.84
C ALA A 56 5.49 -8.36 -27.00
N GLN A 57 6.27 -8.89 -27.96
CA GLN A 57 6.63 -8.16 -29.16
C GLN A 57 5.37 -7.79 -29.96
N GLY A 58 5.24 -6.50 -30.32
CA GLY A 58 4.07 -6.00 -31.06
C GLY A 58 2.77 -5.90 -30.25
N GLU A 59 2.83 -6.14 -28.94
CA GLU A 59 1.71 -5.96 -28.06
C GLU A 59 1.55 -4.48 -27.67
N THR A 60 0.30 -4.02 -27.58
CA THR A 60 -0.03 -2.66 -27.13
C THR A 60 -0.70 -2.68 -25.78
N LEU A 61 -0.61 -1.60 -25.02
CA LEU A 61 -1.30 -1.49 -23.75
C LEU A 61 -2.80 -1.74 -23.87
N GLY A 62 -3.43 -1.23 -24.94
CA GLY A 62 -4.86 -1.46 -25.19
C GLY A 62 -5.21 -2.94 -25.33
N LYS A 63 -4.38 -3.74 -26.01
CA LYS A 63 -4.58 -5.21 -26.10
C LYS A 63 -4.41 -5.89 -24.75
N ILE A 64 -3.42 -5.48 -23.96
CA ILE A 64 -3.19 -6.02 -22.61
C ILE A 64 -4.40 -5.70 -21.71
N LEU A 65 -4.78 -4.43 -21.66
CA LEU A 65 -5.91 -3.96 -20.86
C LEU A 65 -7.24 -4.63 -21.26
N ALA A 66 -7.46 -4.89 -22.56
CA ALA A 66 -8.65 -5.60 -23.04
C ALA A 66 -8.75 -7.03 -22.47
N ARG A 67 -7.62 -7.75 -22.31
CA ARG A 67 -7.60 -9.06 -21.65
C ARG A 67 -8.07 -8.99 -20.19
N TYR A 68 -7.86 -7.87 -19.55
CA TYR A 68 -8.30 -7.59 -18.19
C TYR A 68 -9.67 -6.90 -18.12
N GLY A 69 -10.44 -6.90 -19.22
CA GLY A 69 -11.80 -6.37 -19.25
C GLY A 69 -11.92 -4.86 -19.35
N VAL A 70 -10.85 -4.13 -19.72
CA VAL A 70 -10.94 -2.68 -20.00
C VAL A 70 -11.60 -2.47 -21.34
N SER A 71 -12.66 -1.66 -21.37
CA SER A 71 -13.33 -1.31 -22.62
C SER A 71 -12.44 -0.43 -23.53
N ALA A 72 -12.66 -0.51 -24.84
CA ALA A 72 -11.98 0.36 -25.79
C ALA A 72 -12.20 1.85 -25.49
N ALA A 73 -13.39 2.22 -25.05
CA ALA A 73 -13.71 3.59 -24.63
C ALA A 73 -12.87 4.05 -23.42
N THR A 74 -12.63 3.16 -22.46
CA THR A 74 -11.76 3.45 -21.32
C THR A 74 -10.30 3.58 -21.75
N VAL A 75 -9.84 2.75 -22.69
CA VAL A 75 -8.47 2.85 -23.26
C VAL A 75 -8.28 4.19 -24.00
N ASP A 76 -9.29 4.65 -24.75
CA ASP A 76 -9.23 5.96 -25.42
C ASP A 76 -9.18 7.12 -24.42
N ARG A 77 -9.97 7.06 -23.33
CA ARG A 77 -9.89 8.04 -22.24
C ARG A 77 -8.51 8.01 -21.56
N LEU A 78 -7.97 6.81 -21.34
CA LEU A 78 -6.64 6.62 -20.76
C LEU A 78 -5.56 7.24 -21.66
N ASP A 79 -5.59 6.99 -22.97
CA ASP A 79 -4.62 7.55 -23.91
C ASP A 79 -4.62 9.08 -23.91
N LYS A 80 -5.82 9.67 -23.84
CA LYS A 80 -5.96 11.13 -23.73
C LYS A 80 -5.40 11.69 -22.42
N ALA A 81 -5.70 11.03 -21.30
CA ALA A 81 -5.23 11.45 -19.97
C ALA A 81 -3.72 11.23 -19.79
N ALA A 82 -3.17 10.23 -20.45
CA ALA A 82 -1.76 9.84 -20.30
C ALA A 82 -0.78 10.74 -21.10
N LYS A 83 -1.27 11.57 -22.05
CA LYS A 83 -0.42 12.30 -22.99
C LYS A 83 0.69 13.10 -22.33
N ASP A 84 0.38 13.80 -21.24
CA ASP A 84 1.30 14.72 -20.58
C ASP A 84 2.14 14.02 -19.48
N VAL A 85 1.72 12.84 -19.00
CA VAL A 85 2.41 12.09 -17.95
C VAL A 85 3.25 10.97 -18.53
N PHE A 86 2.62 10.07 -19.28
CA PHE A 86 3.28 8.93 -19.92
C PHE A 86 2.49 8.48 -21.15
N PRO A 87 2.86 8.92 -22.37
CA PRO A 87 2.20 8.50 -23.61
C PRO A 87 2.21 6.98 -23.78
N LEU A 88 1.05 6.37 -24.03
CA LEU A 88 0.90 4.90 -24.07
C LEU A 88 1.77 4.22 -25.14
N ARG A 89 2.15 4.95 -26.20
CA ARG A 89 3.07 4.49 -27.25
C ARG A 89 4.51 4.25 -26.77
N GLN A 90 4.87 4.72 -25.57
CA GLN A 90 6.22 4.53 -25.01
C GLN A 90 6.39 3.17 -24.33
N ILE A 91 5.35 2.37 -24.25
CA ILE A 91 5.41 1.00 -23.77
C ILE A 91 6.33 0.18 -24.68
N ARG A 92 7.18 -0.65 -24.06
CA ARG A 92 8.17 -1.46 -24.76
C ARG A 92 7.98 -2.95 -24.48
N ALA A 93 8.16 -3.77 -25.52
CA ALA A 93 8.22 -5.23 -25.35
C ALA A 93 9.36 -5.64 -24.40
N GLY A 94 9.19 -6.75 -23.70
CA GLY A 94 10.12 -7.28 -22.73
C GLY A 94 10.06 -6.62 -21.35
N ARG A 95 9.22 -5.57 -21.17
CA ARG A 95 9.03 -4.94 -19.87
C ARG A 95 7.95 -5.63 -19.06
N PRO A 96 8.16 -5.78 -17.74
CA PRO A 96 7.15 -6.35 -16.87
C PRO A 96 5.98 -5.39 -16.61
N TYR A 97 4.85 -5.97 -16.28
CA TYR A 97 3.69 -5.26 -15.77
C TYR A 97 3.01 -6.07 -14.66
N THR A 98 2.23 -5.38 -13.83
CA THR A 98 1.41 -5.99 -12.79
C THR A 98 0.01 -5.39 -12.83
N ALA A 99 -1.01 -6.23 -12.93
CA ALA A 99 -2.41 -5.86 -12.78
C ALA A 99 -2.87 -6.18 -11.35
N MET A 100 -3.58 -5.25 -10.70
CA MET A 100 -4.07 -5.38 -9.33
C MET A 100 -5.59 -5.35 -9.32
N PHE A 101 -6.20 -6.32 -8.64
CA PHE A 101 -7.63 -6.53 -8.62
C PHE A 101 -8.15 -6.47 -7.19
N ALA A 102 -9.08 -5.57 -6.93
CA ALA A 102 -9.94 -5.67 -5.75
C ALA A 102 -11.03 -6.71 -5.98
N GLN A 103 -11.44 -7.35 -4.91
CA GLN A 103 -12.61 -8.24 -4.90
C GLN A 103 -13.70 -7.58 -4.07
N ASP A 104 -14.85 -7.32 -4.69
CA ASP A 104 -16.02 -6.78 -4.01
C ASP A 104 -17.24 -7.69 -4.21
N SER A 105 -18.39 -7.29 -3.67
CA SER A 105 -19.64 -8.05 -3.78
C SER A 105 -20.15 -8.25 -5.20
N THR A 106 -19.66 -7.47 -6.17
CA THR A 106 -20.03 -7.56 -7.59
C THR A 106 -19.05 -8.43 -8.39
N GLY A 107 -17.95 -8.85 -7.77
CA GLY A 107 -16.92 -9.69 -8.37
C GLY A 107 -15.53 -9.05 -8.38
N ARG A 108 -14.65 -9.63 -9.18
CA ARG A 108 -13.28 -9.17 -9.32
C ARG A 108 -13.21 -7.91 -10.20
N ARG A 109 -12.80 -6.80 -9.62
CA ARG A 109 -12.62 -5.52 -10.32
C ARG A 109 -11.14 -5.16 -10.41
N ARG A 110 -10.65 -4.83 -11.62
CA ARG A 110 -9.29 -4.30 -11.78
C ARG A 110 -9.28 -2.84 -11.39
N ASP A 111 -8.45 -2.50 -10.42
CA ASP A 111 -8.30 -1.13 -9.93
C ASP A 111 -7.02 -0.46 -10.42
N TYR A 112 -5.95 -1.24 -10.60
CA TYR A 112 -4.68 -0.70 -11.05
C TYR A 112 -4.01 -1.58 -12.09
N PHE A 113 -3.24 -0.93 -12.96
CA PHE A 113 -2.30 -1.56 -13.86
C PHE A 113 -0.97 -0.81 -13.75
N VAL A 114 0.10 -1.52 -13.44
CA VAL A 114 1.43 -0.96 -13.25
C VAL A 114 2.33 -1.42 -14.37
N TYR A 115 2.97 -0.50 -15.05
CA TYR A 115 3.98 -0.73 -16.09
C TYR A 115 5.36 -0.38 -15.56
N GLU A 116 6.30 -1.30 -15.59
CA GLU A 116 7.68 -1.07 -15.18
C GLU A 116 8.50 -0.56 -16.37
N LYS A 117 8.88 0.71 -16.33
CA LYS A 117 9.71 1.32 -17.38
C LYS A 117 11.13 0.75 -17.40
N ASP A 118 11.67 0.51 -16.22
CA ASP A 118 12.98 -0.12 -15.99
C ASP A 118 13.02 -0.77 -14.59
N VAL A 119 14.22 -1.02 -14.07
CA VAL A 119 14.41 -1.67 -12.75
C VAL A 119 13.92 -0.80 -11.59
N VAL A 120 13.90 0.52 -11.78
CA VAL A 120 13.59 1.52 -10.75
C VAL A 120 12.26 2.19 -11.01
N GLU A 121 12.03 2.69 -12.23
CA GLU A 121 10.88 3.52 -12.57
C GLU A 121 9.66 2.71 -13.00
N TYR A 122 8.49 3.12 -12.54
CA TYR A 122 7.21 2.54 -12.94
C TYR A 122 6.14 3.60 -13.17
N VAL A 123 5.08 3.22 -13.88
CA VAL A 123 3.88 4.03 -14.11
C VAL A 123 2.68 3.26 -13.61
N VAL A 124 1.85 3.91 -12.81
CA VAL A 124 0.59 3.36 -12.29
C VAL A 124 -0.58 3.97 -13.06
N PHE A 125 -1.42 3.14 -13.62
CA PHE A 125 -2.70 3.49 -14.21
C PHE A 125 -3.82 3.01 -13.28
N GLY A 126 -4.57 3.94 -12.68
CA GLY A 126 -5.70 3.65 -11.80
C GLY A 126 -7.03 3.76 -12.55
N PHE A 127 -7.97 2.85 -12.21
CA PHE A 127 -9.28 2.72 -12.85
C PHE A 127 -10.39 2.62 -11.79
N GLN A 128 -10.37 3.46 -10.79
CA GLN A 128 -11.33 3.41 -9.71
C GLN A 128 -12.49 4.37 -9.95
N ASN A 129 -13.73 3.91 -9.65
CA ASN A 129 -14.94 4.75 -9.68
C ASN A 129 -15.12 5.55 -10.97
N ASP A 130 -14.94 4.90 -12.15
CA ASP A 130 -14.97 5.54 -13.47
C ASP A 130 -13.93 6.67 -13.67
N SER A 131 -13.07 6.88 -12.70
CA SER A 131 -11.97 7.82 -12.78
C SER A 131 -10.72 7.12 -13.33
N ILE A 132 -9.93 7.87 -14.11
CA ILE A 132 -8.64 7.43 -14.62
C ILE A 132 -7.57 8.29 -13.96
N THR A 133 -6.63 7.66 -13.28
CA THR A 133 -5.48 8.32 -12.68
C THR A 133 -4.19 7.75 -13.25
N ILE A 134 -3.17 8.61 -13.41
CA ILE A 134 -1.87 8.20 -13.93
C ILE A 134 -0.81 8.86 -13.06
N SER A 135 0.08 8.04 -12.51
CA SER A 135 1.20 8.51 -11.71
C SER A 135 2.48 7.76 -12.08
N GLN A 136 3.61 8.39 -11.86
CA GLN A 136 4.93 7.77 -11.98
C GLN A 136 5.55 7.66 -10.60
N GLY A 137 6.28 6.57 -10.37
CA GLY A 137 6.97 6.33 -9.12
C GLY A 137 8.30 5.64 -9.34
N GLN A 138 9.04 5.50 -8.25
CA GLN A 138 10.31 4.79 -8.21
C GLN A 138 10.27 3.73 -7.11
N LYS A 139 10.85 2.58 -7.38
CA LYS A 139 11.05 1.52 -6.40
C LYS A 139 12.22 1.88 -5.49
N ASP A 140 12.12 1.56 -4.22
CA ASP A 140 13.26 1.62 -3.30
C ASP A 140 14.29 0.55 -3.71
N VAL A 141 15.45 0.99 -4.20
CA VAL A 141 16.52 0.10 -4.64
C VAL A 141 17.69 0.15 -3.67
N THR A 142 17.99 -0.99 -3.06
CA THR A 142 19.21 -1.17 -2.28
C THR A 142 20.32 -1.72 -3.17
N ILE A 143 21.34 -0.91 -3.49
CA ILE A 143 22.48 -1.34 -4.29
C ILE A 143 23.45 -2.13 -3.39
N ARG A 144 23.51 -3.45 -3.55
CA ARG A 144 24.55 -4.28 -2.93
C ARG A 144 25.73 -4.41 -3.90
N ARG A 145 26.85 -3.73 -3.61
CA ARG A 145 28.11 -3.97 -4.32
C ARG A 145 28.75 -5.25 -3.80
N GLN A 146 28.84 -6.28 -4.62
CA GLN A 146 29.68 -7.45 -4.36
C GLN A 146 31.03 -7.23 -5.07
N MET A 147 32.09 -6.99 -4.33
CA MET A 147 33.45 -7.06 -4.86
C MET A 147 33.90 -8.52 -4.87
N ARG A 148 34.11 -9.07 -6.07
CA ARG A 148 34.86 -10.34 -6.23
C ARG A 148 36.30 -9.98 -6.48
N SER A 149 37.17 -10.22 -5.53
CA SER A 149 38.61 -10.21 -5.76
C SER A 149 39.00 -11.55 -6.35
N SER A 150 39.44 -11.57 -7.61
CA SER A 150 40.16 -12.73 -8.19
C SER A 150 41.62 -12.55 -7.90
N VAL A 151 42.20 -13.46 -7.12
CA VAL A 151 43.65 -13.59 -7.00
C VAL A 151 44.15 -14.30 -8.25
N ILE A 152 44.97 -13.63 -9.07
CA ILE A 152 45.67 -14.22 -10.17
C ILE A 152 46.96 -14.79 -9.55
N GLU A 153 47.03 -16.10 -9.34
CA GLU A 153 48.28 -16.77 -9.12
C GLU A 153 49.01 -16.89 -10.47
N SER A 154 50.11 -16.15 -10.59
CA SER A 154 51.06 -16.33 -11.70
C SER A 154 52.03 -17.45 -11.31
N SER A 155 52.02 -18.48 -12.12
CA SER A 155 53.05 -19.57 -12.12
C SER A 155 54.26 -19.10 -12.89
#